data_0867ff87fc9ecb287619c18345b672d7
#
_entry.id   0867ff87fc9ecb287619c18345b672d7
#
_cell.length_a   1.000
_cell.length_b   1.000
_cell.length_c   1.000
_cell.angle_alpha   90.00
_cell.angle_beta   90.00
_cell.angle_gamma   90.00
#
_symmetry.space_group_name_H-M   'P 1'
#
loop_
_entity.id
_entity.type
_entity.pdbx_description
1 polymer ?
#
loop_
_entity_poly.entity_id
_entity_poly.type
_entity_poly.pdbx_seq_one_letter_code
_entity_poly.pdbx_strand_id
1 'polypeptide(L)'
;MYDTVVIGGGPAGLAAAISANKEGAKVLLIEREPKLGGILKQCIHDGFGLITFKEKLSGPEYSERFIDKLFETDVEVKLLTFVTKIEKTENGFTIYFVNRDGASHVSTKTIVLATGCRERTARQIFIQGTRPSGVFTAGTAQNYVNLM
;
A
#
# COMPACT_ATOMS: atom_id res chain seq x y z
N MET A 1 -3.38 17.82 -12.68
CA MET A 1 -4.51 16.89 -12.42
C MET A 1 -4.09 15.52 -12.91
N TYR A 2 -4.34 14.47 -12.13
CA TYR A 2 -4.10 13.06 -12.49
C TYR A 2 -5.37 12.43 -13.06
N ASP A 3 -5.21 11.38 -13.87
CA ASP A 3 -6.35 10.57 -14.28
C ASP A 3 -6.75 9.62 -13.16
N THR A 4 -5.75 9.03 -12.50
CA THR A 4 -5.97 8.12 -11.37
C THR A 4 -4.98 8.40 -10.24
N VAL A 5 -5.47 8.42 -9.00
CA VAL A 5 -4.62 8.34 -7.81
C VAL A 5 -4.86 6.99 -7.13
N VAL A 6 -3.77 6.26 -6.92
CA VAL A 6 -3.76 5.00 -6.18
C VAL A 6 -3.30 5.28 -4.74
N ILE A 7 -4.09 4.89 -3.76
CA ILE A 7 -3.79 5.09 -2.33
C ILE A 7 -3.41 3.74 -1.71
N GLY A 8 -2.12 3.60 -1.41
CA GLY A 8 -1.48 2.41 -0.86
C GLY A 8 -0.56 1.72 -1.86
N GLY A 9 0.71 1.56 -1.48
CA GLY A 9 1.79 0.96 -2.28
C GLY A 9 2.02 -0.53 -1.99
N GLY A 10 1.00 -1.24 -1.51
CA GLY A 10 1.01 -2.69 -1.39
C GLY A 10 0.77 -3.41 -2.74
N PRO A 11 0.69 -4.76 -2.76
CA PRO A 11 0.60 -5.52 -4.01
C PRO A 11 -0.56 -5.10 -4.90
N ALA A 12 -1.73 -4.82 -4.32
CA ALA A 12 -2.89 -4.39 -5.07
C ALA A 12 -2.69 -2.99 -5.70
N GLY A 13 -2.09 -2.06 -4.94
CA GLY A 13 -1.81 -0.71 -5.43
C GLY A 13 -0.75 -0.68 -6.52
N LEU A 14 0.31 -1.46 -6.37
CA LEU A 14 1.35 -1.62 -7.38
C LEU A 14 0.76 -2.15 -8.70
N ALA A 15 -0.01 -3.23 -8.64
CA ALA A 15 -0.66 -3.80 -9.81
C ALA A 15 -1.63 -2.83 -10.47
N ALA A 16 -2.44 -2.11 -9.68
CA ALA A 16 -3.38 -1.12 -10.19
C ALA A 16 -2.69 0.06 -10.87
N ALA A 17 -1.63 0.60 -10.25
CA ALA A 17 -0.88 1.73 -10.80
C ALA A 17 -0.20 1.36 -12.14
N ILE A 18 0.45 0.20 -12.19
CA ILE A 18 1.08 -0.31 -13.41
C ILE A 18 0.04 -0.51 -14.52
N SER A 19 -1.11 -1.13 -14.19
CA SER A 19 -2.15 -1.39 -15.17
C SER A 19 -2.77 -0.10 -15.69
N ALA A 20 -3.08 0.86 -14.83
CA ALA A 20 -3.62 2.15 -15.25
C ALA A 20 -2.63 2.94 -16.14
N ASN A 21 -1.35 2.92 -15.79
CA ASN A 21 -0.32 3.59 -16.60
C ASN A 21 -0.15 2.94 -17.97
N LYS A 22 -0.22 1.61 -18.08
CA LYS A 22 -0.18 0.90 -19.38
C LYS A 22 -1.30 1.28 -20.32
N GLU A 23 -2.45 1.66 -19.80
CA GLU A 23 -3.59 2.19 -20.58
C GLU A 23 -3.46 3.71 -20.88
N GLY A 24 -2.30 4.29 -20.61
CA GLY A 24 -1.99 5.69 -20.89
C GLY A 24 -2.49 6.68 -19.85
N ALA A 25 -2.98 6.25 -18.69
CA ALA A 25 -3.41 7.14 -17.64
C ALA A 25 -2.21 7.81 -16.94
N LYS A 26 -2.34 9.10 -16.61
CA LYS A 26 -1.42 9.79 -15.70
C LYS A 26 -1.73 9.38 -14.27
N VAL A 27 -0.84 8.61 -13.66
CA VAL A 27 -1.05 7.97 -12.35
C VAL A 27 -0.15 8.59 -11.28
N LEU A 28 -0.72 8.82 -10.09
CA LEU A 28 0.01 9.08 -8.85
C LEU A 28 -0.27 7.94 -7.87
N LEU A 29 0.78 7.35 -7.30
CA LEU A 29 0.71 6.39 -6.21
C LEU A 29 1.16 7.06 -4.91
N ILE A 30 0.31 7.01 -3.89
CA ILE A 30 0.58 7.58 -2.56
C ILE A 30 0.74 6.45 -1.56
N GLU A 31 1.90 6.42 -0.86
CA GLU A 31 2.21 5.45 0.19
C GLU A 31 2.67 6.17 1.47
N ARG A 32 2.12 5.77 2.61
CA ARG A 32 2.47 6.35 3.92
C ARG A 32 3.81 5.85 4.46
N GLU A 33 4.20 4.65 4.09
CA GLU A 33 5.44 4.01 4.54
C GLU A 33 6.66 4.52 3.73
N PRO A 34 7.88 4.35 4.24
CA PRO A 34 9.09 4.73 3.52
C PRO A 34 9.44 3.78 2.36
N LYS A 35 8.77 2.64 2.27
CA LYS A 35 9.01 1.61 1.23
C LYS A 35 7.69 1.05 0.72
N LEU A 36 7.65 0.78 -0.59
CA LEU A 36 6.57 0.04 -1.25
C LEU A 36 6.55 -1.44 -0.82
N GLY A 37 5.55 -2.19 -1.25
CA GLY A 37 5.41 -3.63 -1.00
C GLY A 37 4.39 -4.01 0.06
N GLY A 38 3.98 -3.05 0.91
CA GLY A 38 2.94 -3.27 1.93
C GLY A 38 3.24 -4.46 2.85
N ILE A 39 2.23 -5.28 3.10
CA ILE A 39 2.32 -6.46 3.99
C ILE A 39 3.29 -7.54 3.48
N LEU A 40 3.56 -7.59 2.18
CA LEU A 40 4.47 -8.59 1.61
C LEU A 40 5.89 -8.48 2.15
N LYS A 41 6.32 -7.29 2.57
CA LYS A 41 7.65 -7.07 3.15
C LYS A 41 7.93 -7.96 4.37
N GLN A 42 6.91 -8.30 5.14
CA GLN A 42 7.04 -9.14 6.33
C GLN A 42 6.66 -10.63 6.09
N CYS A 43 6.18 -10.98 4.88
CA CYS A 43 5.82 -12.35 4.52
C CYS A 43 7.04 -13.11 3.99
N ILE A 44 7.95 -13.48 4.87
CA ILE A 44 9.23 -14.13 4.51
C ILE A 44 9.08 -15.61 4.07
N HIS A 45 7.88 -16.20 4.21
CA HIS A 45 7.59 -17.53 3.68
C HIS A 45 7.43 -17.50 2.16
N ASP A 46 7.65 -18.64 1.53
CA ASP A 46 7.48 -18.83 0.09
C ASP A 46 6.01 -19.15 -0.30
N GLY A 47 5.76 -19.22 -1.62
CA GLY A 47 4.46 -19.57 -2.21
C GLY A 47 3.84 -18.44 -3.05
N PHE A 48 4.49 -17.30 -3.12
CA PHE A 48 4.08 -16.21 -4.01
C PHE A 48 4.64 -16.42 -5.43
N GLY A 49 4.00 -15.82 -6.43
CA GLY A 49 4.51 -15.76 -7.79
C GLY A 49 4.23 -16.94 -8.69
N LEU A 50 3.73 -18.07 -8.18
CA LEU A 50 3.50 -19.30 -8.96
C LEU A 50 2.63 -19.09 -10.20
N ILE A 51 1.58 -18.28 -10.10
CA ILE A 51 0.69 -17.98 -11.24
C ILE A 51 1.29 -16.88 -12.12
N THR A 52 1.78 -15.81 -11.51
CA THR A 52 2.19 -14.58 -12.22
C THR A 52 3.57 -14.71 -12.86
N PHE A 53 4.53 -15.29 -12.13
CA PHE A 53 5.93 -15.38 -12.55
C PHE A 53 6.39 -16.81 -12.88
N LYS A 54 5.54 -17.81 -12.59
CA LYS A 54 5.86 -19.24 -12.71
C LYS A 54 7.05 -19.66 -11.83
N GLU A 55 7.31 -18.87 -10.80
CA GLU A 55 8.39 -19.06 -9.83
C GLU A 55 7.82 -19.07 -8.42
N LYS A 56 8.51 -19.76 -7.51
CA LYS A 56 8.17 -19.81 -6.10
C LYS A 56 9.00 -18.75 -5.36
N LEU A 57 8.36 -17.66 -5.00
CA LEU A 57 8.99 -16.49 -4.39
C LEU A 57 8.52 -16.31 -2.94
N SER A 58 9.33 -15.65 -2.13
CA SER A 58 8.90 -15.08 -0.86
C SER A 58 8.07 -13.81 -1.10
N GLY A 59 7.39 -13.29 -0.06
CA GLY A 59 6.64 -12.05 -0.15
C GLY A 59 7.50 -10.85 -0.57
N PRO A 60 8.66 -10.61 0.06
CA PRO A 60 9.58 -9.56 -0.36
C PRO A 60 10.01 -9.68 -1.82
N GLU A 61 10.47 -10.85 -2.28
CA GLU A 61 10.86 -11.08 -3.68
C GLU A 61 9.70 -10.83 -4.65
N TYR A 62 8.51 -11.28 -4.31
CA TYR A 62 7.32 -11.02 -5.13
C TYR A 62 7.00 -9.53 -5.22
N SER A 63 7.07 -8.80 -4.11
CA SER A 63 6.82 -7.36 -4.12
C SER A 63 7.88 -6.59 -4.89
N GLU A 64 9.15 -6.98 -4.79
CA GLU A 64 10.25 -6.35 -5.51
C GLU A 64 10.06 -6.44 -7.03
N ARG A 65 9.64 -7.61 -7.54
CA ARG A 65 9.31 -7.77 -8.97
C ARG A 65 8.24 -6.79 -9.47
N PHE A 66 7.27 -6.42 -8.62
CA PHE A 66 6.26 -5.41 -8.98
C PHE A 66 6.78 -3.99 -8.81
N ILE A 67 7.64 -3.75 -7.84
CA ILE A 67 8.30 -2.46 -7.63
C ILE A 67 9.20 -2.14 -8.82
N ASP A 68 10.00 -3.10 -9.28
CA ASP A 68 10.83 -2.96 -10.47
C ASP A 68 9.98 -2.59 -11.70
N LYS A 69 8.90 -3.34 -11.94
CA LYS A 69 7.95 -3.03 -13.02
C LYS A 69 7.29 -1.66 -12.90
N LEU A 70 7.04 -1.19 -11.68
CA LEU A 70 6.51 0.15 -11.47
C LEU A 70 7.51 1.22 -11.89
N PHE A 71 8.79 1.03 -11.53
CA PHE A 71 9.85 1.98 -11.89
C PHE A 71 10.21 1.99 -13.39
N GLU A 72 9.73 1.02 -14.16
CA GLU A 72 9.77 1.04 -15.62
C GLU A 72 8.63 1.88 -16.24
N THR A 73 7.73 2.44 -15.43
CA THR A 73 6.58 3.25 -15.86
C THR A 73 6.77 4.73 -15.50
N ASP A 74 5.88 5.59 -16.05
CA ASP A 74 5.82 7.01 -15.73
C ASP A 74 4.95 7.32 -14.48
N VAL A 75 4.67 6.33 -13.64
CA VAL A 75 3.89 6.51 -12.42
C VAL A 75 4.66 7.38 -11.43
N GLU A 76 4.07 8.52 -11.04
CA GLU A 76 4.63 9.32 -9.94
C GLU A 76 4.37 8.62 -8.60
N VAL A 77 5.40 8.54 -7.74
CA VAL A 77 5.32 7.90 -6.42
C VAL A 77 5.60 8.91 -5.33
N LYS A 78 4.69 9.01 -4.35
CA LYS A 78 4.89 9.79 -3.12
C LYS A 78 4.92 8.85 -1.92
N LEU A 79 6.12 8.60 -1.41
CA LEU A 79 6.36 7.88 -0.15
C LEU A 79 6.22 8.82 1.05
N LEU A 80 6.13 8.25 2.26
CA LEU A 80 6.00 9.00 3.53
C LEU A 80 4.88 10.04 3.45
N THR A 81 3.81 9.74 2.71
CA THR A 81 2.70 10.64 2.43
C THR A 81 1.40 10.03 2.92
N PHE A 82 0.82 10.66 3.94
CA PHE A 82 -0.38 10.18 4.61
C PHE A 82 -1.61 10.93 4.09
N VAL A 83 -2.53 10.22 3.44
CA VAL A 83 -3.82 10.80 3.00
C VAL A 83 -4.70 11.05 4.22
N THR A 84 -5.15 12.29 4.39
CA THR A 84 -5.96 12.73 5.53
C THR A 84 -7.43 12.86 5.20
N LYS A 85 -7.76 13.21 3.94
CA LYS A 85 -9.13 13.45 3.50
C LYS A 85 -9.27 13.20 2.01
N ILE A 86 -10.44 12.75 1.60
CA ILE A 86 -10.87 12.64 0.21
C ILE A 86 -12.19 13.38 0.08
N GLU A 87 -12.28 14.32 -0.84
CA GLU A 87 -13.50 15.05 -1.16
C GLU A 87 -13.92 14.75 -2.60
N LYS A 88 -15.18 14.43 -2.79
CA LYS A 88 -15.79 14.33 -4.12
C LYS A 88 -16.08 15.73 -4.64
N THR A 89 -15.71 16.00 -5.88
CA THR A 89 -16.02 17.23 -6.62
C THR A 89 -16.90 16.93 -7.83
N GLU A 90 -17.34 17.92 -8.53
CA GLU A 90 -18.13 17.73 -9.77
C GLU A 90 -17.35 16.94 -10.85
N ASN A 91 -16.03 17.13 -10.93
CA ASN A 91 -15.20 16.58 -11.99
C ASN A 91 -14.19 15.52 -11.49
N GLY A 92 -14.48 14.87 -10.35
CA GLY A 92 -13.60 13.87 -9.77
C GLY A 92 -13.43 14.00 -8.26
N PHE A 93 -12.17 14.04 -7.80
CA PHE A 93 -11.86 14.06 -6.38
C PHE A 93 -10.68 14.98 -6.08
N THR A 94 -10.70 15.56 -4.88
CA THR A 94 -9.55 16.22 -4.26
C THR A 94 -9.06 15.34 -3.11
N ILE A 95 -7.78 15.02 -3.12
CA ILE A 95 -7.11 14.19 -2.11
C ILE A 95 -6.16 15.07 -1.31
N TYR A 96 -6.44 15.22 -0.02
CA TYR A 96 -5.59 15.94 0.92
C TYR A 96 -4.64 14.98 1.61
N PHE A 97 -3.40 15.39 1.77
CA PHE A 97 -2.36 14.59 2.41
C PHE A 97 -1.37 15.47 3.18
N VAL A 98 -0.63 14.82 4.04
CA VAL A 98 0.51 15.40 4.76
C VAL A 98 1.75 14.56 4.51
N ASN A 99 2.89 15.21 4.37
CA ASN A 99 4.21 14.61 4.25
C ASN A 99 5.25 15.49 4.99
N ARG A 100 6.53 15.29 4.73
CA ARG A 100 7.61 16.08 5.35
C ARG A 100 7.59 17.55 4.96
N ASP A 101 7.02 17.88 3.80
CA ASP A 101 6.92 19.25 3.28
C ASP A 101 5.69 19.98 3.82
N GLY A 102 4.84 19.29 4.58
CA GLY A 102 3.63 19.83 5.17
C GLY A 102 2.34 19.29 4.55
N ALA A 103 1.24 20.04 4.72
CA ALA A 103 -0.08 19.69 4.19
C ALA A 103 -0.21 20.18 2.73
N SER A 104 -0.76 19.33 1.87
CA SER A 104 -0.98 19.62 0.46
C SER A 104 -2.18 18.84 -0.07
N HIS A 105 -2.51 19.04 -1.34
CA HIS A 105 -3.60 18.31 -2.01
C HIS A 105 -3.32 18.11 -3.50
N VAL A 106 -4.01 17.15 -4.08
CA VAL A 106 -4.02 16.88 -5.53
C VAL A 106 -5.44 16.62 -6.03
N SER A 107 -5.68 16.94 -7.29
CA SER A 107 -6.95 16.62 -7.95
C SER A 107 -6.79 15.46 -8.90
N THR A 108 -7.80 14.59 -8.97
CA THR A 108 -7.83 13.41 -9.83
C THR A 108 -9.23 13.12 -10.33
N LYS A 109 -9.34 12.45 -11.48
CA LYS A 109 -10.63 12.00 -12.02
C LYS A 109 -11.14 10.76 -11.28
N THR A 110 -10.24 9.82 -10.95
CA THR A 110 -10.59 8.54 -10.31
C THR A 110 -9.63 8.20 -9.17
N ILE A 111 -10.07 7.31 -8.26
CA ILE A 111 -9.27 6.85 -7.14
C ILE A 111 -9.33 5.32 -7.08
N VAL A 112 -8.19 4.70 -6.81
CA VAL A 112 -8.09 3.31 -6.41
C VAL A 112 -7.70 3.24 -4.95
N LEU A 113 -8.55 2.68 -4.09
CA LEU A 113 -8.25 2.45 -2.69
C LEU A 113 -7.61 1.07 -2.52
N ALA A 114 -6.31 1.04 -2.23
CA ALA A 114 -5.51 -0.16 -2.03
C ALA A 114 -4.84 -0.16 -0.65
N THR A 115 -5.57 0.30 0.37
CA THR A 115 -5.08 0.58 1.72
C THR A 115 -4.83 -0.68 2.56
N GLY A 116 -5.14 -1.86 2.03
CA GLY A 116 -5.00 -3.13 2.72
C GLY A 116 -6.03 -3.31 3.85
N CYS A 117 -5.70 -4.21 4.76
CA CYS A 117 -6.53 -4.48 5.93
C CYS A 117 -5.68 -4.47 7.20
N ARG A 118 -6.34 -4.41 8.34
CA ARG A 118 -5.74 -4.62 9.65
C ARG A 118 -6.32 -5.87 10.29
N GLU A 119 -5.50 -6.59 11.03
CA GLU A 119 -5.95 -7.67 11.87
C GLU A 119 -6.89 -7.16 12.98
N ARG A 120 -7.81 -8.00 13.39
CA ARG A 120 -8.73 -7.68 14.48
C ARG A 120 -7.98 -7.67 15.80
N THR A 121 -8.26 -6.66 16.63
CA THR A 121 -7.72 -6.61 17.99
C THR A 121 -8.37 -7.68 18.88
N ALA A 122 -7.71 -8.06 19.96
CA ALA A 122 -8.26 -8.99 20.96
C ALA A 122 -9.68 -8.60 21.41
N ARG A 123 -9.93 -7.30 21.61
CA ARG A 123 -11.27 -6.79 21.97
C ARG A 123 -12.32 -7.03 20.89
N GLN A 124 -11.95 -6.86 19.64
CA GLN A 124 -12.88 -7.07 18.50
C GLN A 124 -13.25 -8.54 18.30
N ILE A 125 -12.41 -9.46 18.76
CA ILE A 125 -12.67 -10.91 18.70
C ILE A 125 -13.04 -11.49 20.06
N PHE A 126 -13.39 -10.63 21.03
CA PHE A 126 -13.91 -10.98 22.36
C PHE A 126 -12.95 -11.81 23.23
N ILE A 127 -11.63 -11.70 23.03
CA ILE A 127 -10.66 -12.28 23.96
C ILE A 127 -10.67 -11.47 25.25
N GLN A 128 -11.06 -12.13 26.34
CA GLN A 128 -11.19 -11.55 27.68
C GLN A 128 -9.85 -11.56 28.42
N GLY A 129 -9.76 -10.74 29.47
CA GLY A 129 -8.64 -10.71 30.39
C GLY A 129 -7.81 -9.44 30.33
N THR A 130 -6.79 -9.38 31.18
CA THR A 130 -5.81 -8.29 31.22
C THR A 130 -4.88 -8.39 30.01
N ARG A 131 -4.38 -7.24 29.57
CA ARG A 131 -3.41 -7.16 28.45
C ARG A 131 -2.04 -6.71 29.00
N PRO A 132 -1.27 -7.64 29.57
CA PRO A 132 0.07 -7.31 30.04
C PRO A 132 0.97 -6.94 28.87
N SER A 133 2.08 -6.26 29.15
CA SER A 133 3.12 -6.00 28.14
C SER A 133 3.65 -7.32 27.58
N GLY A 134 3.98 -7.33 26.29
CA GLY A 134 4.42 -8.53 25.58
C GLY A 134 3.30 -9.36 24.93
N VAL A 135 2.02 -8.96 25.09
CA VAL A 135 0.92 -9.56 24.34
C VAL A 135 0.73 -8.80 23.03
N PHE A 136 1.06 -9.44 21.93
CA PHE A 136 0.95 -8.88 20.57
C PHE A 136 -0.03 -9.68 19.74
N THR A 137 -0.60 -9.01 18.73
CA THR A 137 -1.29 -9.68 17.64
C THR A 137 -0.27 -10.38 16.73
N ALA A 138 -0.70 -11.39 15.98
CA ALA A 138 0.19 -12.17 15.12
C ALA A 138 0.92 -11.30 14.07
N GLY A 139 0.21 -10.38 13.41
CA GLY A 139 0.82 -9.49 12.44
C GLY A 139 1.80 -8.50 13.04
N THR A 140 1.54 -8.00 14.25
CA THR A 140 2.49 -7.16 14.97
C THR A 140 3.75 -7.95 15.37
N ALA A 141 3.60 -9.18 15.87
CA ALA A 141 4.73 -10.04 16.18
C ALA A 141 5.57 -10.36 14.94
N GLN A 142 4.91 -10.68 13.83
CA GLN A 142 5.57 -10.93 12.54
C GLN A 142 6.36 -9.70 12.06
N ASN A 143 5.80 -8.50 12.21
CA ASN A 143 6.48 -7.26 11.84
C ASN A 143 7.76 -7.05 12.65
N TYR A 144 7.71 -7.24 13.98
CA TYR A 144 8.87 -7.11 14.84
C TYR A 144 9.97 -8.12 14.50
N VAL A 145 9.60 -9.36 14.24
CA VAL A 145 10.59 -10.42 13.94
C VAL A 145 11.23 -10.25 12.56
N ASN A 146 10.47 -9.80 11.57
CA ASN A 146 10.91 -9.82 10.17
C ASN A 146 11.41 -8.47 9.64
N LEU A 147 11.06 -7.35 10.27
CA LEU A 147 11.40 -6.01 9.76
C LEU A 147 12.15 -5.12 10.75
N MET A 148 12.24 -5.50 12.04
CA MET A 148 12.94 -4.77 13.10
C MET A 148 14.06 -5.58 13.71
#